data_edf88ed78827088d7fd7dcd3f57515f4
#
_entry.id   edf88ed78827088d7fd7dcd3f57515f4
#
_cell.length_a   1.000
_cell.length_b   1.000
_cell.length_c   1.000
_cell.angle_alpha   90.00
_cell.angle_beta   90.00
_cell.angle_gamma   90.00
#
_symmetry.space_group_name_H-M   'P 1'
#
loop_
_entity.id
_entity.type
_entity.pdbx_description
1 polymer ?
#
loop_
_entity_poly.entity_id
_entity_poly.type
_entity_poly.pdbx_seq_one_letter_code
_entity_poly.pdbx_strand_id
1 'polypeptide(L)'
;GTAYGILELSRMIGVSPWEWWADSPVEKKQSFKLKEGFKTLQYPSVARRGIFINDEDWGLTPWSYLTHEPSDTKGQIGPKTHARIFELLLRLRANTFWPAMHTCSVAFYLTPGNKETADKYGIFIGTAHCEPMMRNTNAEWKTAGTGKYDYVNNRENVLRFWEERVKELASSDNIYTLGIRGVHDGKMQGANTLQEQK
;
A
#
# COMPACT_ATOMS: atom_id res chain seq x y z
N GLY A 1 -11.53 7.57 -14.11
CA GLY A 1 -12.93 7.59 -14.59
C GLY A 1 -13.35 6.23 -15.16
N THR A 2 -12.76 5.78 -16.26
CA THR A 2 -13.17 4.58 -17.01
C THR A 2 -13.21 3.30 -16.15
N ALA A 3 -12.15 3.03 -15.40
CA ALA A 3 -12.10 1.83 -14.54
C ALA A 3 -13.27 1.79 -13.54
N TYR A 4 -13.51 2.89 -12.84
CA TYR A 4 -14.65 2.97 -11.90
C TYR A 4 -16.00 2.81 -12.60
N GLY A 5 -16.15 3.34 -13.83
CA GLY A 5 -17.37 3.17 -14.62
C GLY A 5 -17.63 1.71 -14.98
N ILE A 6 -16.62 0.98 -15.42
CA ILE A 6 -16.70 -0.45 -15.74
C ILE A 6 -17.02 -1.28 -14.48
N LEU A 7 -16.36 -0.99 -13.37
CA LEU A 7 -16.59 -1.69 -12.11
C LEU A 7 -17.98 -1.39 -11.54
N GLU A 8 -18.51 -0.18 -11.75
CA GLU A 8 -19.88 0.15 -11.39
C GLU A 8 -20.90 -0.63 -12.23
N LEU A 9 -20.68 -0.75 -13.54
CA LEU A 9 -21.51 -1.63 -14.38
C LEU A 9 -21.46 -3.07 -13.90
N SER A 10 -20.29 -3.58 -13.56
CA SER A 10 -20.11 -4.90 -12.96
C SER A 10 -20.97 -5.07 -11.69
N ARG A 11 -20.95 -4.08 -10.80
CA ARG A 11 -21.79 -4.07 -9.59
C ARG A 11 -23.29 -4.05 -9.92
N MET A 12 -23.73 -3.27 -10.90
CA MET A 12 -25.12 -3.18 -11.32
C MET A 12 -25.67 -4.50 -11.87
N ILE A 13 -24.83 -5.31 -12.50
CA ILE A 13 -25.23 -6.66 -12.95
C ILE A 13 -25.18 -7.71 -11.85
N GLY A 14 -24.80 -7.33 -10.63
CA GLY A 14 -24.88 -8.20 -9.46
C GLY A 14 -23.54 -8.78 -9.00
N VAL A 15 -22.41 -8.33 -9.56
CA VAL A 15 -21.08 -8.75 -9.08
C VAL A 15 -20.72 -7.95 -7.83
N SER A 16 -20.62 -8.63 -6.69
CA SER A 16 -20.17 -8.03 -5.43
C SER A 16 -18.73 -7.54 -5.54
N PRO A 17 -18.37 -6.40 -4.93
CA PRO A 17 -16.96 -6.03 -4.75
C PRO A 17 -16.15 -7.12 -4.03
N TRP A 18 -16.81 -7.89 -3.17
CA TRP A 18 -16.23 -8.96 -2.34
C TRP A 18 -16.29 -10.35 -3.00
N GLU A 19 -16.68 -10.43 -4.26
CA GLU A 19 -16.88 -11.69 -4.99
C GLU A 19 -15.69 -12.64 -4.80
N TRP A 20 -14.48 -12.15 -5.00
CA TRP A 20 -13.29 -12.97 -4.87
C TRP A 20 -12.84 -13.17 -3.40
N TRP A 21 -12.95 -12.13 -2.56
CA TRP A 21 -12.44 -12.18 -1.17
C TRP A 21 -13.36 -12.89 -0.19
N ALA A 22 -14.65 -12.93 -0.45
CA ALA A 22 -15.65 -13.47 0.46
C ALA A 22 -16.49 -14.58 -0.18
N ASP A 23 -16.00 -15.17 -1.28
CA ASP A 23 -16.71 -16.23 -2.02
C ASP A 23 -18.18 -15.91 -2.28
N SER A 24 -18.46 -14.62 -2.52
CA SER A 24 -19.83 -14.16 -2.74
C SER A 24 -20.35 -14.68 -4.08
N PRO A 25 -21.41 -15.50 -4.12
CA PRO A 25 -21.90 -16.08 -5.37
C PRO A 25 -22.40 -15.00 -6.31
N VAL A 26 -22.09 -15.17 -7.58
CA VAL A 26 -22.60 -14.30 -8.65
C VAL A 26 -23.70 -15.04 -9.39
N GLU A 27 -24.92 -14.50 -9.35
CA GLU A 27 -26.01 -15.02 -10.15
C GLU A 27 -25.79 -14.71 -11.65
N LYS A 28 -25.73 -15.76 -12.46
CA LYS A 28 -25.61 -15.60 -13.91
C LYS A 28 -26.90 -15.05 -14.48
N LYS A 29 -26.84 -13.86 -15.07
CA LYS A 29 -27.95 -13.25 -15.78
C LYS A 29 -27.83 -13.48 -17.29
N GLN A 30 -28.91 -13.87 -17.94
CA GLN A 30 -28.95 -14.04 -19.42
C GLN A 30 -28.89 -12.70 -20.16
N SER A 31 -29.44 -11.66 -19.55
CA SER A 31 -29.42 -10.30 -20.12
C SER A 31 -29.43 -9.25 -19.03
N PHE A 32 -28.89 -8.11 -19.36
CA PHE A 32 -28.96 -6.90 -18.56
C PHE A 32 -29.29 -5.71 -19.45
N LYS A 33 -30.26 -4.89 -19.04
CA LYS A 33 -30.66 -3.69 -19.79
C LYS A 33 -30.50 -2.48 -18.89
N LEU A 34 -29.80 -1.48 -19.36
CA LEU A 34 -29.81 -0.15 -18.76
C LEU A 34 -31.05 0.61 -19.25
N LYS A 35 -31.64 1.41 -18.37
CA LYS A 35 -32.69 2.33 -18.75
C LYS A 35 -32.15 3.31 -19.79
N GLU A 36 -32.91 3.57 -20.83
CA GLU A 36 -32.57 4.59 -21.83
C GLU A 36 -32.35 5.94 -21.14
N GLY A 37 -31.26 6.65 -21.52
CA GLY A 37 -30.87 7.90 -20.89
C GLY A 37 -30.22 7.74 -19.50
N PHE A 38 -29.93 6.50 -19.06
CA PHE A 38 -29.21 6.31 -17.79
C PHE A 38 -27.90 7.10 -17.75
N LYS A 39 -27.80 7.96 -16.74
CA LYS A 39 -26.61 8.76 -16.49
C LYS A 39 -26.38 8.82 -14.99
N THR A 40 -25.16 8.58 -14.56
CA THR A 40 -24.75 8.78 -13.18
C THR A 40 -23.45 9.58 -13.13
N LEU A 41 -23.34 10.43 -12.14
CA LEU A 41 -22.16 11.24 -11.89
C LEU A 41 -21.95 11.28 -10.38
N GLN A 42 -20.76 10.90 -9.96
CA GLN A 42 -20.43 10.81 -8.54
C GLN A 42 -19.12 11.52 -8.26
N TYR A 43 -19.12 12.36 -7.24
CA TYR A 43 -17.95 13.10 -6.76
C TYR A 43 -17.58 12.63 -5.35
N PRO A 44 -16.40 12.10 -5.14
CA PRO A 44 -15.94 11.82 -3.78
C PRO A 44 -15.63 13.13 -3.06
N SER A 45 -16.05 13.24 -1.80
CA SER A 45 -15.73 14.39 -0.95
C SER A 45 -14.24 14.45 -0.57
N VAL A 46 -13.54 13.31 -0.63
CA VAL A 46 -12.12 13.18 -0.32
C VAL A 46 -11.39 12.56 -1.50
N ALA A 47 -10.32 13.20 -1.96
CA ALA A 47 -9.57 12.77 -3.13
C ALA A 47 -8.84 11.43 -2.92
N ARG A 48 -8.31 11.17 -1.72
CA ARG A 48 -7.58 9.95 -1.36
C ARG A 48 -8.41 9.12 -0.39
N ARG A 49 -8.72 7.89 -0.77
CA ARG A 49 -9.57 6.96 -0.02
C ARG A 49 -8.95 5.58 -0.09
N GLY A 50 -8.77 4.94 1.04
CA GLY A 50 -8.10 3.65 1.06
C GLY A 50 -8.09 2.99 2.42
N ILE A 51 -7.24 2.01 2.53
CA ILE A 51 -7.04 1.23 3.75
C ILE A 51 -5.55 1.12 4.08
N PHE A 52 -5.28 0.85 5.33
CA PHE A 52 -4.01 0.36 5.83
C PHE A 52 -4.14 -1.15 6.13
N ILE A 53 -3.24 -1.96 5.61
CA ILE A 53 -3.12 -3.36 6.02
C ILE A 53 -2.03 -3.46 7.06
N ASN A 54 -2.47 -3.61 8.30
CA ASN A 54 -1.60 -3.86 9.44
C ASN A 54 -1.62 -5.36 9.75
N ASP A 55 -1.03 -6.15 8.86
CA ASP A 55 -0.95 -7.60 9.02
C ASP A 55 0.29 -7.98 9.83
N GLU A 56 0.06 -8.57 10.97
CA GLU A 56 1.06 -8.94 11.94
C GLU A 56 1.18 -10.48 12.08
N ASP A 57 1.35 -11.19 10.95
CA ASP A 57 1.73 -12.61 10.94
C ASP A 57 0.59 -13.64 11.00
N TRP A 58 -0.67 -13.24 10.98
CA TRP A 58 -1.76 -14.21 11.19
C TRP A 58 -2.75 -14.35 10.03
N GLY A 59 -2.76 -13.44 9.07
CA GLY A 59 -3.76 -13.42 8.02
C GLY A 59 -3.15 -13.35 6.64
N LEU A 60 -3.12 -12.15 6.06
CA LEU A 60 -2.74 -11.92 4.68
C LEU A 60 -1.30 -12.37 4.38
N THR A 61 -0.35 -12.07 5.26
CA THR A 61 1.07 -12.38 5.03
C THR A 61 1.30 -13.89 4.85
N PRO A 62 0.96 -14.78 5.81
CA PRO A 62 1.18 -16.21 5.60
C PRO A 62 0.35 -16.79 4.46
N TRP A 63 -0.90 -16.36 4.30
CA TRP A 63 -1.72 -16.82 3.19
C TRP A 63 -1.11 -16.41 1.83
N SER A 64 -0.56 -15.21 1.70
CA SER A 64 0.07 -14.75 0.47
C SER A 64 1.22 -15.67 0.06
N TYR A 65 2.28 -15.73 0.86
CA TYR A 65 3.50 -16.44 0.45
C TYR A 65 3.45 -17.97 0.58
N LEU A 66 2.50 -18.53 1.32
CA LEU A 66 2.34 -19.99 1.45
C LEU A 66 1.30 -20.58 0.48
N THR A 67 0.29 -19.81 0.09
CA THR A 67 -0.90 -20.34 -0.59
C THR A 67 -1.22 -19.64 -1.90
N HIS A 68 -1.44 -18.32 -1.86
CA HIS A 68 -1.94 -17.59 -3.02
C HIS A 68 -0.85 -17.28 -4.05
N GLU A 69 0.31 -16.91 -3.57
CA GLU A 69 1.48 -16.54 -4.38
C GLU A 69 2.75 -17.13 -3.75
N PRO A 70 2.90 -18.48 -3.82
CA PRO A 70 3.99 -19.17 -3.12
C PRO A 70 5.36 -18.56 -3.40
N SER A 71 6.12 -18.34 -2.34
CA SER A 71 7.46 -17.74 -2.39
C SER A 71 8.35 -18.38 -1.33
N ASP A 72 9.63 -18.58 -1.67
CA ASP A 72 10.65 -19.01 -0.73
C ASP A 72 11.03 -17.89 0.28
N THR A 73 10.64 -16.66 0.00
CA THR A 73 10.86 -15.52 0.88
C THR A 73 9.74 -15.43 1.91
N LYS A 74 10.02 -15.85 3.13
CA LYS A 74 9.07 -15.76 4.26
C LYS A 74 8.58 -14.32 4.45
N GLY A 75 7.28 -14.16 4.59
CA GLY A 75 6.65 -12.87 4.83
C GLY A 75 6.44 -12.02 3.59
N GLN A 76 6.69 -12.55 2.39
CA GLN A 76 6.47 -11.81 1.15
C GLN A 76 4.98 -11.70 0.81
N ILE A 77 4.51 -10.47 0.63
CA ILE A 77 3.22 -10.17 0.00
C ILE A 77 3.54 -9.66 -1.40
N GLY A 78 3.28 -10.51 -2.40
CA GLY A 78 3.72 -10.28 -3.78
C GLY A 78 2.72 -9.49 -4.63
N PRO A 79 3.10 -9.22 -5.89
CA PRO A 79 2.30 -8.41 -6.81
C PRO A 79 0.95 -9.03 -7.17
N LYS A 80 0.79 -10.35 -7.18
CA LYS A 80 -0.52 -10.99 -7.44
C LYS A 80 -1.49 -10.75 -6.28
N THR A 81 -0.98 -10.82 -5.05
CA THR A 81 -1.77 -10.52 -3.85
C THR A 81 -2.18 -9.06 -3.84
N HIS A 82 -1.24 -8.14 -4.09
CA HIS A 82 -1.55 -6.72 -4.18
C HIS A 82 -2.51 -6.39 -5.32
N ALA A 83 -2.42 -7.05 -6.46
CA ALA A 83 -3.39 -6.88 -7.56
C ALA A 83 -4.83 -7.17 -7.12
N ARG A 84 -5.05 -8.22 -6.31
CA ARG A 84 -6.38 -8.53 -5.76
C ARG A 84 -6.86 -7.49 -4.75
N ILE A 85 -5.95 -6.98 -3.92
CA ILE A 85 -6.26 -5.89 -2.98
C ILE A 85 -6.63 -4.62 -3.77
N PHE A 86 -5.86 -4.26 -4.78
CA PHE A 86 -6.09 -3.07 -5.58
C PHE A 86 -7.37 -3.16 -6.40
N GLU A 87 -7.70 -4.33 -6.94
CA GLU A 87 -8.99 -4.56 -7.58
C GLU A 87 -10.15 -4.33 -6.60
N LEU A 88 -10.08 -4.88 -5.38
CA LEU A 88 -11.10 -4.64 -4.35
C LEU A 88 -11.23 -3.15 -4.02
N LEU A 89 -10.12 -2.45 -3.83
CA LEU A 89 -10.13 -1.01 -3.56
C LEU A 89 -10.83 -0.23 -4.68
N LEU A 90 -10.52 -0.52 -5.94
CA LEU A 90 -11.17 0.13 -7.08
C LEU A 90 -12.67 -0.20 -7.15
N ARG A 91 -13.08 -1.44 -6.86
CA ARG A 91 -14.49 -1.85 -6.77
C ARG A 91 -15.24 -1.10 -5.66
N LEU A 92 -14.56 -0.79 -4.57
CA LEU A 92 -15.06 0.02 -3.45
C LEU A 92 -14.85 1.52 -3.66
N ARG A 93 -14.42 1.96 -4.85
CA ARG A 93 -14.14 3.35 -5.23
C ARG A 93 -13.03 4.01 -4.40
N ALA A 94 -12.14 3.21 -3.87
CA ALA A 94 -10.92 3.67 -3.24
C ALA A 94 -9.76 3.75 -4.25
N ASN A 95 -8.68 4.41 -3.87
CA ASN A 95 -7.51 4.63 -4.72
C ASN A 95 -6.20 4.75 -3.93
N THR A 96 -6.22 4.44 -2.66
CA THR A 96 -5.07 4.61 -1.75
C THR A 96 -4.85 3.35 -0.95
N PHE A 97 -3.60 3.01 -0.73
CA PHE A 97 -3.23 1.81 0.01
C PHE A 97 -1.98 2.06 0.86
N TRP A 98 -2.03 1.63 2.11
CA TRP A 98 -0.86 1.54 2.98
C TRP A 98 -0.54 0.07 3.22
N PRO A 99 0.61 -0.41 2.72
CA PRO A 99 1.00 -1.81 2.84
C PRO A 99 1.39 -2.21 4.27
N ALA A 100 1.40 -3.53 4.50
CA ALA A 100 1.94 -4.11 5.71
C ALA A 100 3.41 -3.73 5.90
N MET A 101 3.79 -3.35 7.12
CA MET A 101 5.11 -2.79 7.42
C MET A 101 5.82 -3.45 8.61
N HIS A 102 5.16 -4.36 9.30
CA HIS A 102 5.72 -5.02 10.47
C HIS A 102 6.88 -5.95 10.10
N THR A 103 7.72 -6.29 11.09
CA THR A 103 8.93 -7.10 10.88
C THR A 103 8.68 -8.52 10.35
N CYS A 104 7.45 -9.01 10.46
CA CYS A 104 7.03 -10.30 9.89
C CYS A 104 6.79 -10.25 8.37
N SER A 105 6.61 -9.05 7.83
CA SER A 105 6.35 -8.83 6.41
C SER A 105 7.57 -8.24 5.69
N VAL A 106 7.79 -8.68 4.46
CA VAL A 106 8.77 -8.03 3.59
C VAL A 106 8.22 -6.66 3.18
N ALA A 107 9.06 -5.62 3.27
CA ALA A 107 8.65 -4.27 2.91
C ALA A 107 8.17 -4.20 1.45
N PHE A 108 7.13 -3.43 1.20
CA PHE A 108 6.44 -3.34 -0.10
C PHE A 108 7.40 -3.08 -1.26
N TYR A 109 8.30 -2.13 -1.12
CA TYR A 109 9.26 -1.75 -2.17
C TYR A 109 10.47 -2.68 -2.28
N LEU A 110 10.64 -3.63 -1.36
CA LEU A 110 11.65 -4.68 -1.48
C LEU A 110 11.14 -5.91 -2.24
N THR A 111 9.85 -5.98 -2.51
CA THR A 111 9.25 -7.08 -3.27
C THR A 111 9.11 -6.69 -4.75
N PRO A 112 9.84 -7.34 -5.66
CA PRO A 112 9.76 -7.05 -7.09
C PRO A 112 8.34 -7.15 -7.64
N GLY A 113 7.93 -6.20 -8.47
CA GLY A 113 6.62 -6.17 -9.10
C GLY A 113 5.52 -5.45 -8.30
N ASN A 114 5.72 -5.18 -7.02
CA ASN A 114 4.71 -4.49 -6.21
C ASN A 114 4.49 -3.04 -6.68
N LYS A 115 5.59 -2.30 -6.89
CA LYS A 115 5.52 -0.93 -7.40
C LYS A 115 4.82 -0.86 -8.75
N GLU A 116 5.24 -1.68 -9.69
CA GLU A 116 4.69 -1.75 -11.04
C GLU A 116 3.20 -2.13 -11.01
N THR A 117 2.81 -2.96 -10.06
CA THR A 117 1.40 -3.32 -9.86
C THR A 117 0.60 -2.12 -9.36
N ALA A 118 1.10 -1.36 -8.39
CA ALA A 118 0.45 -0.15 -7.92
C ALA A 118 0.29 0.89 -9.04
N ASP A 119 1.35 1.13 -9.80
CA ASP A 119 1.34 2.04 -10.96
C ASP A 119 0.31 1.60 -12.01
N LYS A 120 0.27 0.31 -12.34
CA LYS A 120 -0.69 -0.27 -13.29
C LYS A 120 -2.14 -0.09 -12.86
N TYR A 121 -2.44 -0.22 -11.58
CA TYR A 121 -3.79 -0.06 -11.03
C TYR A 121 -4.13 1.40 -10.70
N GLY A 122 -3.17 2.31 -10.77
CA GLY A 122 -3.35 3.71 -10.42
C GLY A 122 -3.65 3.92 -8.93
N ILE A 123 -3.02 3.13 -8.09
CA ILE A 123 -3.16 3.19 -6.63
C ILE A 123 -2.07 4.05 -6.04
N PHE A 124 -2.47 5.04 -5.23
CA PHE A 124 -1.56 5.85 -4.43
C PHE A 124 -1.04 5.04 -3.25
N ILE A 125 0.25 4.84 -3.20
CA ILE A 125 0.88 4.19 -2.06
C ILE A 125 1.21 5.25 -1.02
N GLY A 126 0.73 5.05 0.20
CA GLY A 126 1.17 5.75 1.39
C GLY A 126 1.88 4.79 2.32
N THR A 127 2.39 5.29 3.42
CA THR A 127 3.07 4.47 4.42
C THR A 127 2.68 4.83 5.84
N ALA A 128 2.87 3.88 6.74
CA ALA A 128 2.59 4.06 8.16
C ALA A 128 3.64 4.97 8.84
N HIS A 129 3.40 5.28 10.09
CA HIS A 129 4.24 6.14 10.92
C HIS A 129 5.70 5.65 11.09
N CYS A 130 5.95 4.35 10.93
CA CYS A 130 7.28 3.75 11.00
C CYS A 130 8.04 3.81 9.66
N GLU A 131 7.46 4.41 8.64
CA GLU A 131 7.99 4.40 7.28
C GLU A 131 8.09 5.82 6.70
N PRO A 132 8.88 6.71 7.32
CA PRO A 132 9.07 8.05 6.79
C PRO A 132 9.70 8.00 5.39
N MET A 133 9.24 8.89 4.52
CA MET A 133 9.70 9.01 3.13
C MET A 133 9.67 7.69 2.35
N MET A 134 8.64 6.85 2.59
CA MET A 134 8.42 5.57 1.94
C MET A 134 9.53 4.52 2.22
N ARG A 135 10.28 4.68 3.28
CA ARG A 135 11.33 3.77 3.72
C ARG A 135 10.90 2.98 4.94
N ASN A 136 10.84 1.66 4.82
CA ASN A 136 10.63 0.78 5.97
C ASN A 136 11.89 0.70 6.82
N THR A 137 11.90 1.41 7.94
CA THR A 137 13.09 1.51 8.80
C THR A 137 13.49 0.17 9.42
N ASN A 138 12.53 -0.73 9.67
CA ASN A 138 12.81 -2.05 10.24
C ASN A 138 13.60 -2.95 9.29
N ALA A 139 13.20 -2.96 8.02
CA ALA A 139 13.77 -3.86 7.03
C ALA A 139 14.94 -3.22 6.27
N GLU A 140 14.81 -1.96 5.88
CA GLU A 140 15.70 -1.34 4.91
C GLU A 140 16.92 -0.66 5.53
N TRP A 141 16.82 -0.11 6.76
CA TRP A 141 17.99 0.57 7.35
C TRP A 141 19.19 -0.35 7.55
N LYS A 142 18.96 -1.61 7.87
CA LYS A 142 20.03 -2.61 8.08
C LYS A 142 20.84 -2.91 6.82
N THR A 143 20.26 -2.71 5.64
CA THR A 143 20.88 -3.05 4.35
C THR A 143 21.25 -1.83 3.52
N ALA A 144 20.45 -0.78 3.56
CA ALA A 144 20.65 0.45 2.79
C ALA A 144 21.09 1.65 3.64
N GLY A 145 20.94 1.58 4.95
CA GLY A 145 21.39 2.62 5.87
C GLY A 145 22.89 2.52 6.21
N THR A 146 23.44 3.58 6.77
CA THR A 146 24.81 3.64 7.23
C THR A 146 24.86 4.20 8.66
N GLY A 147 25.46 3.48 9.57
CA GLY A 147 25.57 3.87 10.97
C GLY A 147 24.25 3.75 11.73
N LYS A 148 24.08 4.54 12.77
CA LYS A 148 22.84 4.55 13.56
C LYS A 148 21.73 5.29 12.82
N TYR A 149 20.47 4.85 12.96
CA TYR A 149 19.32 5.60 12.52
C TYR A 149 19.06 6.75 13.50
N ASP A 150 19.82 7.81 13.33
CA ASP A 150 19.95 8.94 14.25
C ASP A 150 20.07 10.23 13.43
N TYR A 151 18.97 10.97 13.34
CA TYR A 151 18.92 12.18 12.53
C TYR A 151 19.75 13.32 13.12
N VAL A 152 20.00 13.34 14.41
CA VAL A 152 20.79 14.38 15.08
C VAL A 152 22.29 14.20 14.79
N ASN A 153 22.80 12.97 14.95
CA ASN A 153 24.23 12.68 14.86
C ASN A 153 24.67 12.03 13.54
N ASN A 154 23.72 11.56 12.72
CA ASN A 154 23.96 10.87 11.45
C ASN A 154 23.07 11.38 10.32
N ARG A 155 22.78 12.69 10.33
CA ARG A 155 21.81 13.35 9.47
C ARG A 155 22.03 13.08 7.98
N GLU A 156 23.26 13.18 7.51
CA GLU A 156 23.58 13.02 6.09
C GLU A 156 23.23 11.64 5.56
N ASN A 157 23.52 10.59 6.32
CA ASN A 157 23.19 9.22 5.93
C ASN A 157 21.67 8.95 5.99
N VAL A 158 20.97 9.54 6.97
CA VAL A 158 19.50 9.42 7.05
C VAL A 158 18.85 10.17 5.90
N LEU A 159 19.29 11.39 5.58
CA LEU A 159 18.79 12.14 4.43
C LEU A 159 19.03 11.41 3.12
N ARG A 160 20.24 10.92 2.90
CA ARG A 160 20.57 10.13 1.71
C ARG A 160 19.64 8.92 1.56
N PHE A 161 19.42 8.18 2.62
CA PHE A 161 18.53 7.03 2.68
C PHE A 161 17.10 7.38 2.24
N TRP A 162 16.57 8.53 2.67
CA TRP A 162 15.25 9.00 2.26
C TRP A 162 15.24 9.52 0.82
N GLU A 163 16.22 10.34 0.44
CA GLU A 163 16.32 10.93 -0.90
C GLU A 163 16.42 9.89 -2.00
N GLU A 164 17.16 8.81 -1.78
CA GLU A 164 17.28 7.71 -2.74
C GLU A 164 15.90 7.11 -3.06
N ARG A 165 15.07 6.87 -2.03
CA ARG A 165 13.71 6.36 -2.22
C ARG A 165 12.81 7.39 -2.92
N VAL A 166 12.88 8.64 -2.55
CA VAL A 166 12.09 9.69 -3.20
C VAL A 166 12.45 9.80 -4.69
N LYS A 167 13.73 9.71 -5.03
CA LYS A 167 14.20 9.71 -6.43
C LYS A 167 13.72 8.47 -7.19
N GLU A 168 13.80 7.30 -6.58
CA GLU A 168 13.30 6.03 -7.13
C GLU A 168 11.80 6.09 -7.47
N LEU A 169 11.03 6.78 -6.64
CA LEU A 169 9.57 6.86 -6.74
C LEU A 169 9.06 8.13 -7.44
N ALA A 170 9.92 8.94 -8.03
CA ALA A 170 9.54 10.24 -8.60
C ALA A 170 8.50 10.15 -9.73
N SER A 171 8.37 8.99 -10.39
CA SER A 171 7.40 8.74 -11.46
C SER A 171 6.10 8.09 -10.98
N SER A 172 5.99 7.75 -9.71
CA SER A 172 4.82 7.09 -9.13
C SER A 172 3.97 8.04 -8.29
N ASP A 173 2.69 7.75 -8.20
CA ASP A 173 1.77 8.49 -7.32
C ASP A 173 1.90 8.00 -5.87
N ASN A 174 2.43 8.85 -4.99
CA ASN A 174 2.73 8.49 -3.61
C ASN A 174 2.23 9.52 -2.59
N ILE A 175 2.06 9.07 -1.35
CA ILE A 175 1.76 9.90 -0.18
C ILE A 175 2.88 9.70 0.83
N TYR A 176 3.73 10.68 0.96
CA TYR A 176 4.91 10.61 1.83
C TYR A 176 4.56 10.90 3.29
N THR A 177 4.92 9.99 4.17
CA THR A 177 4.87 10.23 5.61
C THR A 177 6.05 11.10 6.04
N LEU A 178 5.76 12.23 6.66
CA LEU A 178 6.73 13.26 7.09
C LEU A 178 6.90 13.23 8.62
N GLY A 179 6.97 12.11 9.22
CA GLY A 179 7.23 12.00 10.65
C GLY A 179 8.68 11.60 10.91
N ILE A 180 9.30 12.12 11.94
CA ILE A 180 10.59 11.64 12.42
C ILE A 180 10.33 10.66 13.56
N ARG A 181 10.55 9.38 13.27
CA ARG A 181 10.45 8.30 14.21
C ARG A 181 11.73 7.49 14.21
N GLY A 182 12.00 6.75 15.26
CA GLY A 182 13.08 5.77 15.29
C GLY A 182 12.74 4.51 14.48
N VAL A 183 13.50 3.49 14.70
CA VAL A 183 13.19 2.17 14.13
C VAL A 183 11.93 1.64 14.80
N HIS A 184 10.97 1.21 14.01
CA HIS A 184 9.66 0.76 14.46
C HIS A 184 8.93 1.86 15.29
N ASP A 185 8.34 1.52 16.42
CA ASP A 185 7.66 2.46 17.31
C ASP A 185 8.61 3.19 18.28
N GLY A 186 9.90 3.00 18.13
CA GLY A 186 10.91 3.62 18.97
C GLY A 186 11.09 5.10 18.72
N LYS A 187 11.75 5.76 19.66
CA LYS A 187 12.20 7.15 19.49
C LYS A 187 13.36 7.22 18.51
N MET A 188 13.49 8.34 17.78
CA MET A 188 14.71 8.65 17.04
C MET A 188 15.90 8.68 18.01
N GLN A 189 16.94 7.94 17.68
CA GLN A 189 18.17 7.99 18.45
C GLN A 189 18.80 9.37 18.34
N GLY A 190 19.45 9.83 19.44
CA GLY A 190 20.11 11.14 19.47
C GLY A 190 19.18 12.32 19.80
N ALA A 191 17.88 12.21 19.59
CA ALA A 191 16.90 13.26 19.90
C ALA A 191 16.47 13.17 21.38
N ASN A 192 17.24 13.79 22.27
CA ASN A 192 17.06 13.69 23.72
C ASN A 192 16.26 14.85 24.33
N THR A 193 16.15 15.96 23.61
CA THR A 193 15.41 17.15 24.03
C THR A 193 14.20 17.40 23.13
N LEU A 194 13.22 18.16 23.62
CA LEU A 194 12.07 18.59 22.82
C LEU A 194 12.47 19.39 21.58
N GLN A 195 13.58 20.10 21.64
CA GLN A 195 14.08 20.90 20.51
C GLN A 195 14.69 20.03 19.43
N GLU A 196 15.39 18.96 19.80
CA GLU A 196 15.93 17.98 18.86
C GLU A 196 14.86 17.09 18.23
N GLN A 197 13.69 16.98 18.87
CA GLN A 197 12.55 16.21 18.38
C GLN A 197 11.64 17.02 17.44
N LYS A 198 11.78 18.34 17.40
CA LYS A 198 11.05 19.27 16.52
C LYS A 198 11.80 19.53 15.23
#